data_1c22cd660aa96654197e56f1a043baf8
#
_entry.id   1c22cd660aa96654197e56f1a043baf8
#
_cell.length_a   1.000
_cell.length_b   1.000
_cell.length_c   1.000
_cell.angle_alpha   90.00
_cell.angle_beta   90.00
_cell.angle_gamma   90.00
#
_symmetry.space_group_name_H-M   'P 1'
#
loop_
_entity.id
_entity.type
_entity.pdbx_description
1 polymer ?
#
loop_
_entity_poly.entity_id
_entity_poly.type
_entity_poly.pdbx_seq_one_letter_code
_entity_poly.pdbx_strand_id
1 'polypeptide(L)'
;MSMYNEGRVTIIAELSHNANGSFERSIEMVEAAADAGADAIKVQVRTIPDDLPDPDKRKVVPWTGEEMSYAEYRQLCEYTPQQLSDLADLTRGLGMRFGASCWGMNAVDTLCDAVTDGPDFFKAASASMTDLELIEEMSIRAWDRGIPLLLSSGGCELGDIEGAVQSCVAGCDLWLAQCTAEYPCRPEHLDIGVIDTMRELYPDLLIGLSNHGVSVAPIVGAVALGARWVELHFTLDRSLPGTDHAASFEPSGVRKVRSYVDTMMAALGDGTKRVHPAEAATMAKLRRVS
;
A
#
# COMPACT_ATOMS: atom_id res chain seq x y z
N MET A 1 5.15 -8.13 -16.43
CA MET A 1 3.74 -8.48 -16.14
C MET A 1 3.10 -7.33 -15.40
N SER A 2 1.86 -6.92 -15.74
CA SER A 2 1.15 -5.85 -15.01
C SER A 2 1.04 -6.19 -13.53
N MET A 3 1.17 -5.20 -12.66
CA MET A 3 0.92 -5.33 -11.22
C MET A 3 -0.57 -5.53 -10.93
N TYR A 4 -1.44 -5.02 -11.81
CA TYR A 4 -2.88 -5.21 -11.74
C TYR A 4 -3.33 -6.44 -12.54
N ASN A 5 -4.20 -7.23 -11.95
CA ASN A 5 -4.88 -8.36 -12.58
C ASN A 5 -6.39 -8.14 -12.48
N GLU A 6 -7.08 -8.01 -13.64
CA GLU A 6 -8.54 -7.92 -13.66
C GLU A 6 -9.18 -9.10 -12.91
N GLY A 7 -10.05 -8.78 -11.96
CA GLY A 7 -10.75 -9.78 -11.14
C GLY A 7 -10.07 -10.13 -9.82
N ARG A 8 -8.87 -9.60 -9.54
CA ARG A 8 -8.19 -9.78 -8.24
C ARG A 8 -7.79 -8.44 -7.64
N VAL A 9 -8.02 -8.27 -6.34
CA VAL A 9 -7.53 -7.11 -5.58
C VAL A 9 -6.05 -7.30 -5.27
N THR A 10 -5.21 -6.31 -5.62
CA THR A 10 -3.79 -6.30 -5.25
C THR A 10 -3.64 -5.95 -3.78
N ILE A 11 -2.97 -6.78 -2.99
CA ILE A 11 -2.66 -6.54 -1.58
C ILE A 11 -1.17 -6.20 -1.46
N ILE A 12 -0.88 -5.00 -0.97
CA ILE A 12 0.46 -4.49 -0.73
C ILE A 12 0.73 -4.53 0.76
N ALA A 13 1.74 -5.28 1.18
CA ALA A 13 2.22 -5.32 2.56
C ALA A 13 3.32 -4.26 2.75
N GLU A 14 3.01 -3.22 3.52
CA GLU A 14 3.95 -2.17 3.91
C GLU A 14 4.74 -2.61 5.13
N LEU A 15 6.05 -2.80 4.99
CA LEU A 15 6.92 -3.21 6.10
C LEU A 15 7.19 -2.06 7.07
N SER A 16 7.13 -0.81 6.59
CA SER A 16 7.36 0.38 7.40
C SER A 16 8.66 0.27 8.25
N HIS A 17 8.60 0.65 9.53
CA HIS A 17 9.70 0.51 10.49
C HIS A 17 9.53 -0.72 11.40
N ASN A 18 8.65 -1.65 11.06
CA ASN A 18 8.30 -2.80 11.90
C ASN A 18 9.41 -3.86 11.97
N ALA A 19 10.44 -3.74 11.15
CA ALA A 19 11.66 -4.52 11.32
C ALA A 19 12.54 -4.04 12.50
N ASN A 20 12.28 -2.83 13.05
CA ASN A 20 13.02 -2.24 14.17
C ASN A 20 14.54 -2.25 13.93
N GLY A 21 14.96 -1.93 12.69
CA GLY A 21 16.37 -1.88 12.28
C GLY A 21 17.04 -3.23 12.05
N SER A 22 16.32 -4.37 12.12
CA SER A 22 16.86 -5.69 11.81
C SER A 22 16.55 -6.09 10.36
N PHE A 23 17.60 -6.30 9.57
CA PHE A 23 17.46 -6.77 8.19
C PHE A 23 16.93 -8.21 8.14
N GLU A 24 17.38 -9.07 9.04
CA GLU A 24 16.91 -10.46 9.16
C GLU A 24 15.39 -10.50 9.43
N ARG A 25 14.89 -9.59 10.28
CA ARG A 25 13.44 -9.49 10.51
C ARG A 25 12.71 -9.00 9.26
N SER A 26 13.31 -8.13 8.45
CA SER A 26 12.72 -7.72 7.17
C SER A 26 12.57 -8.91 6.22
N ILE A 27 13.55 -9.80 6.15
CA ILE A 27 13.48 -11.05 5.39
C ILE A 27 12.33 -11.93 5.88
N GLU A 28 12.24 -12.18 7.20
CA GLU A 28 11.15 -12.95 7.80
C GLU A 28 9.78 -12.34 7.51
N MET A 29 9.68 -11.00 7.53
CA MET A 29 8.44 -10.28 7.20
C MET A 29 8.06 -10.48 5.73
N VAL A 30 8.99 -10.40 4.79
CA VAL A 30 8.75 -10.65 3.35
C VAL A 30 8.23 -12.06 3.12
N GLU A 31 8.89 -13.08 3.71
CA GLU A 31 8.48 -14.48 3.61
C GLU A 31 7.08 -14.70 4.19
N ALA A 32 6.82 -14.16 5.38
CA ALA A 32 5.52 -14.29 6.05
C ALA A 32 4.40 -13.55 5.30
N ALA A 33 4.67 -12.42 4.64
CA ALA A 33 3.72 -11.71 3.82
C ALA A 33 3.37 -12.50 2.54
N ALA A 34 4.36 -13.13 1.89
CA ALA A 34 4.16 -14.03 0.76
C ALA A 34 3.24 -15.20 1.13
N ASP A 35 3.55 -15.90 2.22
CA ASP A 35 2.77 -17.02 2.75
C ASP A 35 1.34 -16.60 3.15
N ALA A 36 1.17 -15.34 3.52
CA ALA A 36 -0.14 -14.79 3.87
C ALA A 36 -0.96 -14.36 2.64
N GLY A 37 -0.37 -14.36 1.42
CA GLY A 37 -1.05 -14.04 0.18
C GLY A 37 -1.03 -12.56 -0.20
N ALA A 38 -0.02 -11.81 0.25
CA ALA A 38 0.30 -10.50 -0.30
C ALA A 38 0.75 -10.62 -1.76
N ASP A 39 0.48 -9.60 -2.56
CA ASP A 39 0.88 -9.53 -3.98
C ASP A 39 2.13 -8.66 -4.16
N ALA A 40 2.41 -7.79 -3.19
CA ALA A 40 3.56 -6.89 -3.23
C ALA A 40 4.08 -6.56 -1.82
N ILE A 41 5.36 -6.25 -1.76
CA ILE A 41 6.05 -5.67 -0.60
C ILE A 41 6.36 -4.21 -0.90
N LYS A 42 6.11 -3.36 0.09
CA LYS A 42 6.53 -1.96 0.05
C LYS A 42 7.42 -1.64 1.25
N VAL A 43 8.46 -0.87 0.98
CA VAL A 43 9.34 -0.29 2.00
C VAL A 43 9.33 1.24 1.89
N GLN A 44 10.08 1.91 2.74
CA GLN A 44 10.30 3.36 2.69
C GLN A 44 11.78 3.61 2.43
N VAL A 45 12.09 4.62 1.62
CA VAL A 45 13.46 5.04 1.33
C VAL A 45 13.57 6.54 1.56
N ARG A 46 14.59 6.95 2.34
CA ARG A 46 14.93 8.34 2.65
C ARG A 46 16.40 8.59 2.49
N THR A 47 16.73 9.81 2.13
CA THR A 47 18.08 10.37 2.27
C THR A 47 18.15 11.11 3.58
N ILE A 48 18.91 10.60 4.54
CA ILE A 48 19.04 11.20 5.86
C ILE A 48 20.25 12.15 5.86
N PRO A 49 20.14 13.39 6.38
CA PRO A 49 18.97 13.98 7.05
C PRO A 49 17.99 14.73 6.13
N ASP A 50 18.26 14.82 4.81
CA ASP A 50 17.64 15.77 3.87
C ASP A 50 16.11 15.61 3.78
N ASP A 51 15.62 14.37 3.83
CA ASP A 51 14.18 14.05 3.73
C ASP A 51 13.45 14.13 5.09
N LEU A 52 14.05 14.73 6.10
CA LEU A 52 13.41 14.86 7.41
C LEU A 52 13.05 16.31 7.73
N PRO A 53 11.80 16.57 8.18
CA PRO A 53 11.35 17.93 8.50
C PRO A 53 12.05 18.52 9.73
N ASP A 54 12.50 17.71 10.67
CA ASP A 54 13.18 18.10 11.90
C ASP A 54 14.16 16.99 12.33
N PRO A 55 15.37 16.94 11.71
CA PRO A 55 16.33 15.86 11.92
C PRO A 55 16.91 15.85 13.35
N ASP A 56 16.99 16.99 14.02
CA ASP A 56 17.60 17.15 15.35
C ASP A 56 16.63 16.88 16.51
N LYS A 57 15.32 16.76 16.20
CA LYS A 57 14.30 16.45 17.20
C LYS A 57 14.67 15.21 18.02
N ARG A 58 14.63 15.33 19.35
CA ARG A 58 14.92 14.19 20.24
C ARG A 58 13.80 13.16 20.20
N LYS A 59 14.19 11.90 20.11
CA LYS A 59 13.29 10.75 20.07
C LYS A 59 13.83 9.60 20.92
N VAL A 60 12.93 8.95 21.66
CA VAL A 60 13.25 7.68 22.34
C VAL A 60 12.96 6.56 21.35
N VAL A 61 13.93 5.69 21.11
CA VAL A 61 13.81 4.50 20.28
C VAL A 61 12.91 3.48 20.99
N PRO A 62 11.76 3.11 20.44
CA PRO A 62 10.77 2.29 21.17
C PRO A 62 11.30 0.92 21.62
N TRP A 63 12.22 0.31 20.88
CA TRP A 63 12.71 -1.05 21.13
C TRP A 63 14.01 -1.12 21.93
N THR A 64 14.74 -0.01 22.08
CA THR A 64 15.97 0.04 22.93
C THR A 64 15.77 0.91 24.16
N GLY A 65 14.87 1.89 24.13
CA GLY A 65 14.69 2.90 25.17
C GLY A 65 15.76 4.00 25.14
N GLU A 66 16.68 3.97 24.20
CA GLU A 66 17.73 4.98 24.04
C GLU A 66 17.15 6.27 23.44
N GLU A 67 17.68 7.41 23.91
CA GLU A 67 17.32 8.71 23.36
C GLU A 67 18.37 9.19 22.36
N MET A 68 17.92 9.55 21.15
CA MET A 68 18.78 10.03 20.07
C MET A 68 18.09 11.10 19.24
N SER A 69 18.76 11.68 18.24
CA SER A 69 18.13 12.54 17.26
C SER A 69 17.17 11.77 16.35
N TYR A 70 16.24 12.48 15.71
CA TYR A 70 15.32 11.83 14.76
C TYR A 70 16.08 11.30 13.53
N ALA A 71 17.15 11.99 13.11
CA ALA A 71 18.01 11.50 12.04
C ALA A 71 18.69 10.18 12.40
N GLU A 72 19.31 10.09 13.58
CA GLU A 72 19.92 8.83 14.05
C GLU A 72 18.90 7.69 14.16
N TYR A 73 17.70 7.97 14.71
CA TYR A 73 16.61 6.99 14.77
C TYR A 73 16.19 6.51 13.37
N ARG A 74 16.04 7.43 12.40
CA ARG A 74 15.67 7.05 11.03
C ARG A 74 16.76 6.27 10.35
N GLN A 75 18.02 6.63 10.54
CA GLN A 75 19.15 5.90 9.98
C GLN A 75 19.20 4.43 10.44
N LEU A 76 18.74 4.12 11.66
CA LEU A 76 18.59 2.73 12.11
C LEU A 76 17.55 1.94 11.33
N CYS A 77 16.57 2.61 10.71
CA CYS A 77 15.47 2.00 9.99
C CYS A 77 15.68 1.96 8.48
N GLU A 78 16.63 2.74 7.94
CA GLU A 78 16.88 2.79 6.50
C GLU A 78 17.69 1.57 6.04
N TYR A 79 17.38 1.09 4.85
CA TYR A 79 18.09 0.00 4.19
C TYR A 79 19.30 0.54 3.42
N THR A 80 20.40 -0.19 3.46
CA THR A 80 21.52 0.05 2.52
C THR A 80 21.11 -0.32 1.09
N PRO A 81 21.78 0.21 0.05
CA PRO A 81 21.51 -0.18 -1.34
C PRO A 81 21.56 -1.69 -1.56
N GLN A 82 22.51 -2.40 -0.93
CA GLN A 82 22.59 -3.85 -1.03
C GLN A 82 21.37 -4.54 -0.39
N GLN A 83 20.92 -4.07 0.76
CA GLN A 83 19.71 -4.61 1.43
C GLN A 83 18.45 -4.36 0.62
N LEU A 84 18.33 -3.21 -0.07
CA LEU A 84 17.21 -2.94 -0.98
C LEU A 84 17.22 -3.93 -2.16
N SER A 85 18.39 -4.20 -2.75
CA SER A 85 18.56 -5.20 -3.81
C SER A 85 18.16 -6.59 -3.32
N ASP A 86 18.69 -7.01 -2.17
CA ASP A 86 18.43 -8.34 -1.60
C ASP A 86 16.94 -8.54 -1.28
N LEU A 87 16.26 -7.50 -0.73
CA LEU A 87 14.81 -7.56 -0.47
C LEU A 87 13.99 -7.61 -1.78
N ALA A 88 14.40 -6.87 -2.81
CA ALA A 88 13.73 -6.91 -4.11
C ALA A 88 13.86 -8.29 -4.76
N ASP A 89 15.06 -8.88 -4.74
CA ASP A 89 15.32 -10.20 -5.30
C ASP A 89 14.55 -11.30 -4.54
N LEU A 90 14.55 -11.24 -3.20
CA LEU A 90 13.76 -12.16 -2.37
C LEU A 90 12.26 -12.02 -2.68
N THR A 91 11.75 -10.80 -2.71
CA THR A 91 10.34 -10.51 -2.98
C THR A 91 9.91 -11.07 -4.34
N ARG A 92 10.71 -10.81 -5.38
CA ARG A 92 10.46 -11.32 -6.74
C ARG A 92 10.60 -12.83 -6.82
N GLY A 93 11.59 -13.41 -6.11
CA GLY A 93 11.78 -14.86 -5.99
C GLY A 93 10.57 -15.59 -5.39
N LEU A 94 9.82 -14.91 -4.52
CA LEU A 94 8.57 -15.40 -3.94
C LEU A 94 7.32 -15.07 -4.79
N GLY A 95 7.49 -14.49 -5.99
CA GLY A 95 6.41 -14.18 -6.92
C GLY A 95 5.65 -12.88 -6.63
N MET A 96 6.14 -12.06 -5.70
CA MET A 96 5.56 -10.75 -5.38
C MET A 96 6.26 -9.62 -6.15
N ARG A 97 5.69 -8.40 -6.06
CA ARG A 97 6.27 -7.16 -6.57
C ARG A 97 6.93 -6.37 -5.47
N PHE A 98 8.03 -5.68 -5.79
CA PHE A 98 8.77 -4.84 -4.85
C PHE A 98 8.69 -3.37 -5.23
N GLY A 99 8.35 -2.51 -4.26
CA GLY A 99 8.35 -1.07 -4.45
C GLY A 99 8.61 -0.30 -3.17
N ALA A 100 8.69 1.02 -3.28
CA ALA A 100 8.93 1.86 -2.12
C ALA A 100 8.19 3.19 -2.18
N SER A 101 7.96 3.76 -0.98
CA SER A 101 7.71 5.19 -0.83
C SER A 101 9.04 5.91 -0.77
N CYS A 102 9.32 6.76 -1.76
CA CYS A 102 10.47 7.65 -1.75
C CYS A 102 10.06 9.00 -1.14
N TRP A 103 10.91 9.53 -0.24
CA TRP A 103 10.61 10.74 0.52
C TRP A 103 11.30 11.99 -0.02
N GLY A 104 12.17 11.84 -1.03
CA GLY A 104 12.89 12.90 -1.70
C GLY A 104 13.51 12.42 -3.00
N MET A 105 14.06 13.35 -3.79
CA MET A 105 14.64 13.07 -5.11
C MET A 105 15.80 12.06 -5.04
N ASN A 106 16.72 12.26 -4.09
CA ASN A 106 17.85 11.35 -3.89
C ASN A 106 17.40 9.93 -3.48
N ALA A 107 16.25 9.81 -2.77
CA ALA A 107 15.66 8.52 -2.42
C ALA A 107 15.12 7.78 -3.66
N VAL A 108 14.58 8.50 -4.65
CA VAL A 108 14.17 7.92 -5.94
C VAL A 108 15.37 7.36 -6.69
N ASP A 109 16.48 8.14 -6.78
CA ASP A 109 17.70 7.69 -7.42
C ASP A 109 18.31 6.50 -6.69
N THR A 110 18.41 6.55 -5.35
CA THR A 110 18.90 5.45 -4.53
C THR A 110 18.14 4.15 -4.79
N LEU A 111 16.80 4.21 -4.85
CA LEU A 111 15.97 3.02 -5.12
C LEU A 111 16.22 2.49 -6.53
N CYS A 112 16.27 3.37 -7.53
CA CYS A 112 16.50 2.99 -8.92
C CYS A 112 17.89 2.37 -9.15
N ASP A 113 18.91 2.88 -8.48
CA ASP A 113 20.28 2.41 -8.64
C ASP A 113 20.56 1.13 -7.84
N ALA A 114 19.89 0.97 -6.68
CA ALA A 114 20.08 -0.18 -5.83
C ALA A 114 19.40 -1.45 -6.37
N VAL A 115 18.20 -1.32 -6.93
CA VAL A 115 17.38 -2.46 -7.33
C VAL A 115 17.63 -2.80 -8.80
N THR A 116 18.11 -4.02 -9.07
CA THR A 116 18.29 -4.53 -10.44
C THR A 116 16.97 -4.44 -11.21
N ASP A 117 17.01 -3.87 -12.40
CA ASP A 117 15.85 -3.55 -13.24
C ASP A 117 14.87 -2.50 -12.62
N GLY A 118 15.27 -1.85 -11.51
CA GLY A 118 14.47 -0.86 -10.79
C GLY A 118 13.32 -1.47 -9.97
N PRO A 119 12.54 -0.65 -9.24
CA PRO A 119 11.36 -1.11 -8.53
C PRO A 119 10.24 -1.53 -9.49
N ASP A 120 9.27 -2.30 -8.99
CA ASP A 120 8.07 -2.68 -9.74
C ASP A 120 6.95 -1.62 -9.63
N PHE A 121 7.05 -0.68 -8.71
CA PHE A 121 6.19 0.50 -8.54
C PHE A 121 6.84 1.55 -7.65
N PHE A 122 6.42 2.80 -7.82
CA PHE A 122 6.70 3.88 -6.86
C PHE A 122 5.45 4.22 -6.06
N LYS A 123 5.64 4.80 -4.88
CA LYS A 123 4.55 5.41 -4.13
C LYS A 123 4.92 6.79 -3.59
N ALA A 124 4.03 7.78 -3.80
CA ALA A 124 4.00 9.00 -3.02
C ALA A 124 3.22 8.72 -1.73
N ALA A 125 3.90 8.81 -0.59
CA ALA A 125 3.25 8.74 0.71
C ALA A 125 2.32 9.95 0.91
N SER A 126 1.33 9.83 1.79
CA SER A 126 0.39 10.92 2.08
C SER A 126 1.09 12.25 2.41
N ALA A 127 2.19 12.21 3.15
CA ALA A 127 2.96 13.41 3.50
C ALA A 127 3.68 14.05 2.30
N SER A 128 3.85 13.33 1.20
CA SER A 128 4.51 13.84 -0.03
C SER A 128 3.52 14.28 -1.10
N MET A 129 2.20 14.21 -0.85
CA MET A 129 1.18 14.53 -1.87
C MET A 129 1.18 15.98 -2.33
N THR A 130 1.71 16.89 -1.53
CA THR A 130 1.85 18.32 -1.88
C THR A 130 3.24 18.68 -2.41
N ASP A 131 4.16 17.72 -2.47
CA ASP A 131 5.46 17.86 -3.11
C ASP A 131 5.35 17.51 -4.61
N LEU A 132 4.87 18.49 -5.37
CA LEU A 132 4.54 18.29 -6.78
C LEU A 132 5.78 18.00 -7.64
N GLU A 133 6.95 18.53 -7.27
CA GLU A 133 8.22 18.27 -7.97
C GLU A 133 8.63 16.80 -7.79
N LEU A 134 8.54 16.27 -6.58
CA LEU A 134 8.82 14.86 -6.30
C LEU A 134 7.84 13.94 -7.03
N ILE A 135 6.54 14.29 -7.05
CA ILE A 135 5.51 13.50 -7.74
C ILE A 135 5.75 13.50 -9.24
N GLU A 136 6.05 14.66 -9.85
CA GLU A 136 6.38 14.77 -11.27
C GLU A 136 7.57 13.86 -11.62
N GLU A 137 8.67 13.93 -10.87
CA GLU A 137 9.86 13.10 -11.10
C GLU A 137 9.54 11.61 -10.96
N MET A 138 8.84 11.20 -9.89
CA MET A 138 8.42 9.81 -9.73
C MET A 138 7.54 9.36 -10.91
N SER A 139 6.66 10.23 -11.41
CA SER A 139 5.80 9.91 -12.55
C SER A 139 6.57 9.72 -13.84
N ILE A 140 7.62 10.54 -14.09
CA ILE A 140 8.56 10.39 -15.22
C ILE A 140 9.26 9.04 -15.12
N ARG A 141 9.86 8.74 -13.96
CA ARG A 141 10.57 7.47 -13.74
C ARG A 141 9.66 6.25 -13.87
N ALA A 142 8.41 6.37 -13.41
CA ALA A 142 7.40 5.31 -13.53
C ALA A 142 7.02 5.09 -14.99
N TRP A 143 6.74 6.18 -15.72
CA TRP A 143 6.38 6.13 -17.14
C TRP A 143 7.50 5.54 -18.00
N ASP A 144 8.75 5.97 -17.81
CA ASP A 144 9.92 5.48 -18.54
C ASP A 144 10.14 3.97 -18.37
N ARG A 145 9.72 3.43 -17.22
CA ARG A 145 9.85 1.99 -16.89
C ARG A 145 8.59 1.18 -17.16
N GLY A 146 7.47 1.83 -17.49
CA GLY A 146 6.18 1.17 -17.66
C GLY A 146 5.66 0.51 -16.37
N ILE A 147 5.90 1.15 -15.22
CA ILE A 147 5.46 0.72 -13.90
C ILE A 147 4.47 1.73 -13.29
N PRO A 148 3.60 1.35 -12.34
CA PRO A 148 2.66 2.29 -11.75
C PRO A 148 3.32 3.24 -10.73
N LEU A 149 2.75 4.45 -10.64
CA LEU A 149 2.92 5.37 -9.52
C LEU A 149 1.66 5.36 -8.66
N LEU A 150 1.81 5.02 -7.39
CA LEU A 150 0.74 4.99 -6.40
C LEU A 150 0.71 6.31 -5.61
N LEU A 151 -0.47 6.93 -5.50
CA LEU A 151 -0.71 8.16 -4.76
C LEU A 151 -1.60 7.89 -3.55
N SER A 152 -1.30 8.50 -2.39
CA SER A 152 -2.05 8.28 -1.14
C SER A 152 -2.56 9.58 -0.56
N SER A 153 -3.89 9.71 -0.37
CA SER A 153 -4.59 10.96 -0.08
C SER A 153 -4.66 11.38 1.40
N GLY A 154 -3.96 10.69 2.30
CA GLY A 154 -4.06 10.99 3.74
C GLY A 154 -3.67 12.41 4.10
N GLY A 155 -4.57 13.14 4.78
CA GLY A 155 -4.35 14.53 5.14
C GLY A 155 -4.49 15.53 3.99
N CYS A 156 -4.97 15.09 2.81
CA CYS A 156 -5.18 15.94 1.63
C CYS A 156 -6.65 16.34 1.49
N GLU A 157 -6.88 17.54 0.96
CA GLU A 157 -8.16 17.94 0.39
C GLU A 157 -8.23 17.54 -1.11
N LEU A 158 -9.41 17.63 -1.72
CA LEU A 158 -9.56 17.29 -3.14
C LEU A 158 -8.66 18.14 -4.06
N GLY A 159 -8.40 19.40 -3.71
CA GLY A 159 -7.50 20.26 -4.47
C GLY A 159 -6.04 19.79 -4.45
N ASP A 160 -5.56 19.22 -3.35
CA ASP A 160 -4.22 18.66 -3.25
C ASP A 160 -4.09 17.42 -4.14
N ILE A 161 -5.12 16.55 -4.13
CA ILE A 161 -5.18 15.37 -4.97
C ILE A 161 -5.19 15.75 -6.45
N GLU A 162 -6.00 16.74 -6.83
CA GLU A 162 -6.06 17.24 -8.20
C GLU A 162 -4.70 17.79 -8.65
N GLY A 163 -4.05 18.60 -7.79
CA GLY A 163 -2.70 19.10 -8.06
C GLY A 163 -1.68 17.99 -8.30
N ALA A 164 -1.68 16.96 -7.44
CA ALA A 164 -0.80 15.82 -7.55
C ALA A 164 -1.04 15.01 -8.85
N VAL A 165 -2.31 14.76 -9.20
CA VAL A 165 -2.65 14.05 -10.44
C VAL A 165 -2.26 14.86 -11.67
N GLN A 166 -2.47 16.19 -11.65
CA GLN A 166 -2.11 17.07 -12.77
C GLN A 166 -0.60 17.26 -12.95
N SER A 167 0.21 17.11 -11.89
CA SER A 167 1.66 17.17 -11.99
C SER A 167 2.28 15.91 -12.63
N CYS A 168 1.56 14.81 -12.68
CA CYS A 168 2.06 13.59 -13.28
C CYS A 168 2.11 13.68 -14.82
N VAL A 169 3.14 13.06 -15.41
CA VAL A 169 3.26 13.01 -16.88
C VAL A 169 2.12 12.24 -17.51
N ALA A 170 1.66 12.70 -18.66
CA ALA A 170 0.58 12.08 -19.40
C ALA A 170 0.95 10.64 -19.81
N GLY A 171 0.06 9.70 -19.52
CA GLY A 171 0.26 8.28 -19.84
C GLY A 171 0.97 7.47 -18.75
N CYS A 172 1.36 8.09 -17.63
CA CYS A 172 1.78 7.35 -16.45
C CYS A 172 0.62 6.49 -15.91
N ASP A 173 0.89 5.25 -15.54
CA ASP A 173 -0.09 4.37 -14.87
C ASP A 173 -0.26 4.83 -13.41
N LEU A 174 -1.30 5.64 -13.17
CA LEU A 174 -1.57 6.23 -11.86
C LEU A 174 -2.60 5.40 -11.08
N TRP A 175 -2.25 5.08 -9.85
CA TRP A 175 -3.14 4.43 -8.87
C TRP A 175 -3.38 5.39 -7.71
N LEU A 176 -4.63 5.65 -7.35
CA LEU A 176 -5.00 6.59 -6.29
C LEU A 176 -5.68 5.86 -5.13
N ALA A 177 -5.24 6.11 -3.90
CA ALA A 177 -5.85 5.52 -2.70
C ALA A 177 -6.55 6.56 -1.84
N GLN A 178 -7.77 6.24 -1.40
CA GLN A 178 -8.31 6.81 -0.16
C GLN A 178 -7.41 6.40 1.00
N CYS A 179 -7.06 7.37 1.85
CA CYS A 179 -6.21 7.16 3.01
C CYS A 179 -6.58 8.14 4.12
N THR A 180 -6.45 7.70 5.38
CA THR A 180 -6.48 8.57 6.56
C THR A 180 -5.22 8.34 7.36
N ALA A 181 -4.42 9.40 7.57
CA ALA A 181 -3.12 9.35 8.24
C ALA A 181 -3.24 9.38 9.77
N GLU A 182 -4.01 8.45 10.34
CA GLU A 182 -4.17 8.19 11.79
C GLU A 182 -3.72 6.75 12.07
N TYR A 183 -2.88 6.50 13.08
CA TYR A 183 -2.23 5.21 13.34
C TYR A 183 -2.41 4.74 14.80
N PRO A 184 -3.29 3.75 15.12
CA PRO A 184 -4.27 3.14 14.23
C PRO A 184 -5.45 4.07 13.94
N CYS A 185 -5.98 3.98 12.71
CA CYS A 185 -7.14 4.77 12.30
C CYS A 185 -8.43 4.17 12.89
N ARG A 186 -9.27 5.04 13.48
CA ARG A 186 -10.58 4.66 13.98
C ARG A 186 -11.55 4.42 12.82
N PRO A 187 -12.48 3.47 12.93
CA PRO A 187 -13.42 3.14 11.86
C PRO A 187 -14.20 4.34 11.31
N GLU A 188 -14.62 5.25 12.19
CA GLU A 188 -15.37 6.47 11.86
C GLU A 188 -14.55 7.52 11.09
N HIS A 189 -13.23 7.38 11.01
CA HIS A 189 -12.33 8.27 10.29
C HIS A 189 -11.78 7.67 8.99
N LEU A 190 -12.10 6.41 8.69
CA LEU A 190 -11.59 5.75 7.46
C LEU A 190 -12.23 6.31 6.19
N ASP A 191 -13.42 6.86 6.28
CA ASP A 191 -14.16 7.52 5.19
C ASP A 191 -14.11 6.75 3.86
N ILE A 192 -14.30 5.42 3.92
CA ILE A 192 -14.21 4.56 2.73
C ILE A 192 -15.20 4.96 1.62
N GLY A 193 -16.28 5.69 1.94
CA GLY A 193 -17.19 6.25 0.94
C GLY A 193 -16.53 7.20 -0.06
N VAL A 194 -15.38 7.81 0.29
CA VAL A 194 -14.59 8.66 -0.61
C VAL A 194 -14.08 7.88 -1.84
N ILE A 195 -14.00 6.54 -1.76
CA ILE A 195 -13.65 5.68 -2.90
C ILE A 195 -14.62 5.88 -4.07
N ASP A 196 -15.94 5.99 -3.81
CA ASP A 196 -16.92 6.27 -4.87
C ASP A 196 -16.69 7.65 -5.47
N THR A 197 -16.45 8.68 -4.64
CA THR A 197 -16.12 10.03 -5.11
C THR A 197 -14.87 10.04 -5.99
N MET A 198 -13.80 9.35 -5.58
CA MET A 198 -12.56 9.25 -6.37
C MET A 198 -12.80 8.55 -7.71
N ARG A 199 -13.60 7.49 -7.73
CA ARG A 199 -13.95 6.77 -8.95
C ARG A 199 -14.75 7.62 -9.94
N GLU A 200 -15.63 8.48 -9.43
CA GLU A 200 -16.39 9.43 -10.26
C GLU A 200 -15.51 10.54 -10.83
N LEU A 201 -14.61 11.10 -10.00
CA LEU A 201 -13.70 12.19 -10.40
C LEU A 201 -12.56 11.72 -11.29
N TYR A 202 -12.06 10.51 -11.09
CA TYR A 202 -10.90 9.95 -11.77
C TYR A 202 -11.22 8.56 -12.36
N PRO A 203 -12.13 8.47 -13.36
CA PRO A 203 -12.62 7.19 -13.90
C PRO A 203 -11.52 6.35 -14.57
N ASP A 204 -10.44 6.98 -15.01
CA ASP A 204 -9.32 6.32 -15.68
C ASP A 204 -8.23 5.84 -14.69
N LEU A 205 -8.32 6.20 -13.41
CA LEU A 205 -7.36 5.78 -12.41
C LEU A 205 -7.80 4.50 -11.68
N LEU A 206 -6.82 3.69 -11.28
CA LEU A 206 -7.09 2.53 -10.44
C LEU A 206 -7.23 2.97 -8.97
N ILE A 207 -8.45 2.96 -8.47
CA ILE A 207 -8.74 3.42 -7.11
C ILE A 207 -8.50 2.29 -6.09
N GLY A 208 -7.93 2.63 -4.94
CA GLY A 208 -7.61 1.72 -3.84
C GLY A 208 -7.84 2.31 -2.45
N LEU A 209 -7.38 1.56 -1.46
CA LEU A 209 -7.39 1.95 -0.04
C LEU A 209 -5.98 1.78 0.55
N SER A 210 -5.38 2.86 1.06
CA SER A 210 -4.21 2.77 1.94
C SER A 210 -4.71 2.79 3.39
N ASN A 211 -4.73 1.61 4.02
CA ASN A 211 -5.46 1.39 5.27
C ASN A 211 -4.55 1.43 6.50
N HIS A 212 -4.94 2.23 7.49
CA HIS A 212 -4.30 2.30 8.80
C HIS A 212 -5.21 1.79 9.95
N GLY A 213 -6.40 1.32 9.61
CA GLY A 213 -7.29 0.65 10.56
C GLY A 213 -6.91 -0.81 10.77
N VAL A 214 -7.33 -1.39 11.90
CA VAL A 214 -6.97 -2.76 12.31
C VAL A 214 -8.06 -3.79 12.01
N SER A 215 -9.15 -3.38 11.36
CA SER A 215 -10.29 -4.24 11.04
C SER A 215 -10.31 -4.64 9.57
N VAL A 216 -10.66 -5.89 9.30
CA VAL A 216 -10.84 -6.40 7.93
C VAL A 216 -12.13 -5.87 7.28
N ALA A 217 -13.16 -5.57 8.06
CA ALA A 217 -14.47 -5.19 7.53
C ALA A 217 -14.44 -3.91 6.64
N PRO A 218 -13.77 -2.80 7.01
CA PRO A 218 -13.66 -1.63 6.14
C PRO A 218 -12.91 -1.93 4.82
N ILE A 219 -11.91 -2.83 4.86
CA ILE A 219 -11.17 -3.23 3.65
C ILE A 219 -12.12 -3.93 2.66
N VAL A 220 -12.92 -4.88 3.15
CA VAL A 220 -13.92 -5.57 2.33
C VAL A 220 -14.98 -4.59 1.82
N GLY A 221 -15.41 -3.64 2.66
CA GLY A 221 -16.30 -2.54 2.27
C GLY A 221 -15.72 -1.69 1.15
N ALA A 222 -14.46 -1.29 1.26
CA ALA A 222 -13.75 -0.54 0.22
C ALA A 222 -13.71 -1.29 -1.12
N VAL A 223 -13.46 -2.60 -1.09
CA VAL A 223 -13.48 -3.44 -2.30
C VAL A 223 -14.89 -3.50 -2.91
N ALA A 224 -15.93 -3.58 -2.08
CA ALA A 224 -17.33 -3.54 -2.55
C ALA A 224 -17.68 -2.18 -3.21
N LEU A 225 -17.12 -1.07 -2.70
CA LEU A 225 -17.21 0.27 -3.28
C LEU A 225 -16.34 0.47 -4.52
N GLY A 226 -15.52 -0.51 -4.88
CA GLY A 226 -14.76 -0.50 -6.13
C GLY A 226 -13.25 -0.34 -5.98
N ALA A 227 -12.70 -0.38 -4.77
CA ALA A 227 -11.25 -0.47 -4.62
C ALA A 227 -10.70 -1.73 -5.28
N ARG A 228 -9.56 -1.59 -5.98
CA ARG A 228 -8.90 -2.67 -6.72
C ARG A 228 -7.51 -2.98 -6.20
N TRP A 229 -7.02 -2.19 -5.29
CA TRP A 229 -5.80 -2.43 -4.54
C TRP A 229 -5.96 -1.95 -3.10
N VAL A 230 -5.23 -2.58 -2.21
CA VAL A 230 -5.22 -2.26 -0.78
C VAL A 230 -3.79 -2.30 -0.29
N GLU A 231 -3.34 -1.25 0.37
CA GLU A 231 -2.12 -1.25 1.14
C GLU A 231 -2.47 -1.37 2.63
N LEU A 232 -1.69 -2.16 3.34
CA LEU A 232 -1.81 -2.32 4.78
C LEU A 232 -0.43 -2.48 5.42
N HIS A 233 -0.23 -1.87 6.59
CA HIS A 233 0.98 -2.08 7.37
C HIS A 233 1.06 -3.53 7.83
N PHE A 234 2.26 -4.11 7.76
CA PHE A 234 2.51 -5.51 8.09
C PHE A 234 3.50 -5.66 9.25
N THR A 235 3.27 -6.61 10.12
CA THR A 235 4.17 -6.98 11.21
C THR A 235 4.08 -8.47 11.52
N LEU A 236 5.14 -9.04 12.07
CA LEU A 236 5.09 -10.41 12.62
C LEU A 236 4.35 -10.49 13.95
N ASP A 237 4.42 -9.40 14.76
CA ASP A 237 3.78 -9.32 16.08
C ASP A 237 3.42 -7.86 16.41
N ARG A 238 2.12 -7.61 16.61
CA ARG A 238 1.58 -6.29 16.92
C ARG A 238 1.92 -5.80 18.34
N SER A 239 2.37 -6.68 19.22
CA SER A 239 2.75 -6.35 20.59
C SER A 239 4.16 -5.77 20.68
N LEU A 240 4.96 -5.84 19.62
CA LEU A 240 6.31 -5.31 19.60
C LEU A 240 6.32 -3.78 19.75
N PRO A 241 7.34 -3.23 20.44
CA PRO A 241 7.49 -1.79 20.57
C PRO A 241 7.90 -1.16 19.25
N GLY A 242 7.13 -0.17 18.79
CA GLY A 242 7.37 0.55 17.53
C GLY A 242 6.21 1.50 17.24
N THR A 243 6.38 2.34 16.22
CA THR A 243 5.36 3.35 15.86
C THR A 243 4.17 2.75 15.14
N ASP A 244 4.36 1.68 14.36
CA ASP A 244 3.39 1.21 13.40
C ASP A 244 2.85 -0.19 13.70
N HIS A 245 3.49 -0.95 14.60
CA HIS A 245 3.05 -2.32 14.96
C HIS A 245 1.58 -2.40 15.36
N ALA A 246 1.11 -1.45 16.19
CA ALA A 246 -0.27 -1.44 16.68
C ALA A 246 -1.30 -1.26 15.57
N ALA A 247 -0.95 -0.54 14.48
CA ALA A 247 -1.79 -0.29 13.31
C ALA A 247 -1.62 -1.35 12.20
N SER A 248 -0.73 -2.33 12.40
CA SER A 248 -0.35 -3.31 11.39
C SER A 248 -1.19 -4.59 11.46
N PHE A 249 -1.20 -5.32 10.35
CA PHE A 249 -1.73 -6.67 10.26
C PHE A 249 -0.63 -7.71 10.45
N GLU A 250 -0.92 -8.73 11.24
CA GLU A 250 -0.09 -9.94 11.33
C GLU A 250 -0.41 -10.90 10.16
N PRO A 251 0.42 -11.93 9.91
CA PRO A 251 0.20 -12.89 8.81
C PRO A 251 -1.22 -13.49 8.80
N SER A 252 -1.78 -13.78 9.98
CA SER A 252 -3.15 -14.29 10.11
C SER A 252 -4.21 -13.29 9.65
N GLY A 253 -3.95 -12.00 9.87
CA GLY A 253 -4.80 -10.90 9.43
C GLY A 253 -4.77 -10.73 7.92
N VAL A 254 -3.57 -10.74 7.31
CA VAL A 254 -3.41 -10.66 5.85
C VAL A 254 -4.10 -11.83 5.15
N ARG A 255 -3.96 -13.07 5.66
CA ARG A 255 -4.69 -14.23 5.13
C ARG A 255 -6.22 -14.04 5.16
N LYS A 256 -6.75 -13.43 6.24
CA LYS A 256 -8.19 -13.10 6.31
C LYS A 256 -8.57 -12.04 5.28
N VAL A 257 -7.77 -10.96 5.15
CA VAL A 257 -8.00 -9.94 4.13
C VAL A 257 -8.04 -10.59 2.75
N ARG A 258 -7.03 -11.39 2.38
CA ARG A 258 -6.98 -12.09 1.10
C ARG A 258 -8.23 -12.92 0.84
N SER A 259 -8.58 -13.80 1.79
CA SER A 259 -9.75 -14.67 1.66
C SER A 259 -11.07 -13.91 1.50
N TYR A 260 -11.24 -12.81 2.26
CA TYR A 260 -12.50 -12.06 2.24
C TYR A 260 -12.62 -11.16 1.02
N VAL A 261 -11.53 -10.54 0.56
CA VAL A 261 -11.57 -9.73 -0.67
C VAL A 261 -11.75 -10.61 -1.91
N ASP A 262 -11.15 -11.80 -1.97
CA ASP A 262 -11.38 -12.75 -3.07
C ASP A 262 -12.83 -13.24 -3.08
N THR A 263 -13.40 -13.55 -1.90
CA THR A 263 -14.80 -13.91 -1.76
C THR A 263 -15.72 -12.76 -2.19
N MET A 264 -15.41 -11.53 -1.78
CA MET A 264 -16.17 -10.34 -2.16
C MET A 264 -16.14 -10.13 -3.68
N MET A 265 -14.96 -10.20 -4.30
CA MET A 265 -14.80 -10.05 -5.75
C MET A 265 -15.63 -11.10 -6.52
N ALA A 266 -15.60 -12.35 -6.06
CA ALA A 266 -16.42 -13.41 -6.65
C ALA A 266 -17.93 -13.16 -6.49
N ALA A 267 -18.34 -12.59 -5.35
CA ALA A 267 -19.74 -12.34 -5.02
C ALA A 267 -20.34 -11.11 -5.71
N LEU A 268 -19.52 -10.10 -6.05
CA LEU A 268 -19.97 -8.86 -6.71
C LEU A 268 -20.63 -9.14 -8.08
N GLY A 269 -20.09 -10.09 -8.83
CA GLY A 269 -20.56 -10.36 -10.19
C GLY A 269 -20.39 -9.14 -11.11
N ASP A 270 -21.18 -9.10 -12.18
CA ASP A 270 -21.18 -8.02 -13.19
C ASP A 270 -22.41 -7.09 -13.12
N GLY A 271 -23.17 -7.15 -12.01
CA GLY A 271 -24.40 -6.37 -11.82
C GLY A 271 -25.60 -6.86 -12.61
N THR A 272 -25.47 -7.90 -13.43
CA THR A 272 -26.59 -8.43 -14.22
C THR A 272 -27.40 -9.41 -13.39
N LYS A 273 -28.70 -9.14 -13.18
CA LYS A 273 -29.62 -10.10 -12.54
C LYS A 273 -29.88 -11.28 -13.47
N ARG A 274 -29.50 -12.47 -13.04
CA ARG A 274 -29.71 -13.72 -13.78
C ARG A 274 -30.18 -14.84 -12.86
N VAL A 275 -30.76 -15.87 -13.46
CA VAL A 275 -31.12 -17.11 -12.75
C VAL A 275 -30.03 -18.14 -13.02
N HIS A 276 -29.33 -18.56 -11.99
CA HIS A 276 -28.33 -19.63 -12.07
C HIS A 276 -28.98 -21.01 -12.18
N PRO A 277 -28.34 -22.00 -12.82
CA PRO A 277 -28.93 -23.33 -13.00
C PRO A 277 -29.38 -23.99 -11.69
N ALA A 278 -28.58 -23.86 -10.62
CA ALA A 278 -28.95 -24.39 -9.30
C ALA A 278 -30.18 -23.69 -8.69
N GLU A 279 -30.30 -22.36 -8.88
CA GLU A 279 -31.45 -21.57 -8.47
C GLU A 279 -32.69 -21.98 -9.25
N ALA A 280 -32.59 -22.15 -10.59
CA ALA A 280 -33.69 -22.60 -11.44
C ALA A 280 -34.24 -23.97 -10.96
N ALA A 281 -33.36 -24.92 -10.66
CA ALA A 281 -33.74 -26.23 -10.18
C ALA A 281 -34.47 -26.18 -8.81
N THR A 282 -34.08 -25.25 -7.93
CA THR A 282 -34.75 -25.01 -6.66
C THR A 282 -36.12 -24.35 -6.86
N MET A 283 -36.17 -23.33 -7.72
CA MET A 283 -37.42 -22.59 -7.99
C MET A 283 -38.47 -23.48 -8.69
N ALA A 284 -38.06 -24.42 -9.54
CA ALA A 284 -38.98 -25.39 -10.16
C ALA A 284 -39.74 -26.24 -9.13
N LYS A 285 -39.15 -26.42 -7.92
CA LYS A 285 -39.80 -27.16 -6.83
C LYS A 285 -40.64 -26.28 -5.89
N LEU A 286 -40.27 -25.00 -5.76
CA LEU A 286 -40.85 -24.11 -4.75
C LEU A 286 -41.89 -23.14 -5.29
N ARG A 287 -41.85 -22.79 -6.60
CA ARG A 287 -42.82 -21.86 -7.19
C ARG A 287 -44.20 -22.49 -7.24
N ARG A 288 -45.18 -21.74 -6.72
CA ARG A 288 -46.61 -22.11 -6.77
C ARG A 288 -47.26 -21.81 -8.13
N VAL A 289 -46.70 -20.85 -8.86
CA VAL A 289 -47.20 -20.41 -10.16
C VAL A 289 -46.00 -20.24 -11.08
N SER A 290 -46.09 -20.75 -12.30
CA SER A 290 -45.04 -20.65 -13.33
C SER A 290 -45.04 -19.28 -14.00
#